data_2ab0cd52ac4550d70a01b4292defb9a4
#
_entry.id   2ab0cd52ac4550d70a01b4292defb9a4
#
_cell.length_a   1.000
_cell.length_b   1.000
_cell.length_c   1.000
_cell.angle_alpha   90.00
_cell.angle_beta   90.00
_cell.angle_gamma   90.00
#
_symmetry.space_group_name_H-M   'P 1'
#
loop_
_entity.id
_entity.type
_entity.pdbx_description
1 polymer ?
#
loop_
_entity_poly.entity_id
_entity_poly.type
_entity_poly.pdbx_seq_one_letter_code
_entity_poly.pdbx_strand_id
1 'polypeptide(L)'
;MLLYPRKTKFKNLFNRKRTKFLNNRIFSPNFKDFAIVSLEAGKLNNKQIELLRKTLRRLLKFQGKFWLNIYPNKNITKKSEGVRMGKGKGNVKFWYGSVSKGVVILEITGCSW
;
A
#
# COMPACT_ATOMS: atom_id res chain seq x y z
N MET A 1 -9.97 4.65 7.74
CA MET A 1 -9.61 3.62 6.74
C MET A 1 -9.25 2.35 7.47
N LEU A 2 -9.63 1.20 6.94
CA LEU A 2 -9.22 -0.08 7.50
C LEU A 2 -7.77 -0.37 7.14
N LEU A 3 -6.96 -0.68 8.15
CA LEU A 3 -5.54 -1.01 7.99
C LEU A 3 -5.28 -2.45 7.53
N TYR A 4 -6.32 -3.24 7.41
CA TYR A 4 -6.27 -4.65 6.98
C TYR A 4 -7.64 -5.10 6.47
N PRO A 5 -7.73 -6.16 5.65
CA PRO A 5 -9.00 -6.70 5.17
C PRO A 5 -9.86 -7.26 6.32
N ARG A 6 -11.14 -6.94 6.34
CA ARG A 6 -12.08 -7.45 7.37
C ARG A 6 -12.22 -8.97 7.31
N LYS A 7 -12.31 -9.52 6.12
CA LYS A 7 -12.44 -10.96 5.86
C LYS A 7 -11.39 -11.39 4.85
N THR A 8 -10.73 -12.50 5.10
CA THR A 8 -9.79 -13.12 4.17
C THR A 8 -10.13 -14.60 4.02
N LYS A 9 -10.09 -15.12 2.80
CA LYS A 9 -10.29 -16.54 2.55
C LYS A 9 -9.23 -17.39 3.27
N PHE A 10 -7.97 -16.91 3.26
CA PHE A 10 -6.85 -17.54 3.96
C PHE A 10 -6.12 -16.50 4.81
N LYS A 11 -5.84 -16.85 6.05
CA LYS A 11 -5.11 -15.99 6.98
C LYS A 11 -3.65 -15.79 6.60
N ASN A 12 -3.02 -16.83 6.06
CA ASN A 12 -1.61 -16.81 5.67
C ASN A 12 -1.50 -16.87 4.15
N LEU A 13 -0.96 -15.81 3.56
CA LEU A 13 -0.75 -15.71 2.11
C LEU A 13 0.68 -16.12 1.75
N PHE A 14 0.83 -16.81 0.61
CA PHE A 14 2.14 -17.06 0.02
C PHE A 14 2.52 -15.88 -0.87
N ASN A 15 3.53 -15.14 -0.46
CA ASN A 15 4.00 -13.97 -1.19
C ASN A 15 5.12 -14.37 -2.15
N ARG A 16 4.81 -14.56 -3.42
CA ARG A 16 5.84 -14.74 -4.46
C ARG A 16 6.69 -13.47 -4.56
N LYS A 17 8.01 -13.63 -4.77
CA LYS A 17 8.86 -12.52 -5.19
C LYS A 17 8.29 -12.02 -6.53
N ARG A 18 7.83 -10.79 -6.57
CA ARG A 18 7.38 -10.21 -7.83
C ARG A 18 8.60 -10.02 -8.71
N THR A 19 8.64 -10.69 -9.84
CA THR A 19 9.50 -10.30 -10.94
C THR A 19 9.21 -8.84 -11.27
N LYS A 20 10.23 -8.08 -11.61
CA LYS A 20 10.14 -6.67 -12.03
C LYS A 20 9.29 -6.59 -13.31
N PHE A 21 7.98 -6.71 -13.21
CA PHE A 21 7.11 -6.41 -14.33
C PHE A 21 7.17 -4.90 -14.53
N LEU A 22 7.82 -4.50 -15.58
CA LEU A 22 7.65 -3.21 -16.20
C LEU A 22 6.19 -3.17 -16.68
N ASN A 23 5.32 -2.60 -15.87
CA ASN A 23 4.04 -2.14 -16.39
C ASN A 23 4.38 -0.94 -17.29
N ASN A 24 4.50 -1.16 -18.59
CA ASN A 24 4.64 -0.11 -19.60
C ASN A 24 3.39 0.77 -19.72
N ARG A 25 2.37 0.52 -18.93
CA ARG A 25 1.22 1.41 -18.82
C ARG A 25 1.63 2.58 -17.93
N ILE A 26 1.86 3.72 -18.57
CA ILE A 26 1.85 5.02 -17.90
C ILE A 26 0.41 5.20 -17.42
N PHE A 27 0.21 4.97 -16.12
CA PHE A 27 -1.08 5.25 -15.52
C PHE A 27 -1.23 6.76 -15.43
N SER A 28 -2.03 7.32 -16.32
CA SER A 28 -2.50 8.69 -16.17
C SER A 28 -3.40 8.80 -14.95
N PRO A 29 -3.34 9.89 -14.19
CA PRO A 29 -4.25 10.12 -13.08
C PRO A 29 -5.69 10.22 -13.61
N ASN A 30 -6.62 9.60 -12.91
CA ASN A 30 -8.03 9.62 -13.29
C ASN A 30 -8.66 11.01 -13.11
N PHE A 31 -8.18 11.79 -12.14
CA PHE A 31 -8.76 13.06 -11.72
C PHE A 31 -7.95 14.30 -12.17
N LYS A 32 -6.95 14.14 -13.00
CA LYS A 32 -6.23 15.16 -13.80
C LYS A 32 -5.40 16.23 -13.07
N ASP A 33 -5.57 16.52 -11.77
CA ASP A 33 -4.83 17.61 -11.14
C ASP A 33 -3.40 17.18 -10.77
N PHE A 34 -3.24 16.40 -9.70
CA PHE A 34 -1.93 15.95 -9.23
C PHE A 34 -1.97 14.48 -8.88
N ALA A 35 -0.89 13.78 -9.18
CA ALA A 35 -0.74 12.39 -8.81
C ALA A 35 0.69 12.08 -8.36
N ILE A 36 0.82 11.22 -7.36
CA ILE A 36 2.09 10.64 -6.96
C ILE A 36 2.21 9.26 -7.60
N VAL A 37 3.22 9.11 -8.46
CA VAL A 37 3.51 7.89 -9.20
C VAL A 37 4.75 7.22 -8.65
N SER A 38 4.73 5.89 -8.53
CA SER A 38 5.88 5.13 -8.08
C SER A 38 6.94 4.99 -9.18
N LEU A 39 8.17 5.37 -8.90
CA LEU A 39 9.31 5.18 -9.79
C LEU A 39 9.87 3.76 -9.71
N GLU A 40 9.70 3.09 -8.58
CA GLU A 40 10.20 1.74 -8.34
C GLU A 40 9.14 0.83 -7.76
N ALA A 41 9.35 -0.48 -7.89
CA ALA A 41 8.50 -1.47 -7.25
C ALA A 41 8.83 -1.56 -5.76
N GLY A 42 7.80 -1.51 -4.92
CA GLY A 42 7.98 -1.51 -3.47
C GLY A 42 6.80 -2.11 -2.69
N LYS A 43 6.93 -2.05 -1.37
CA LYS A 43 5.91 -2.46 -0.42
C LYS A 43 5.66 -1.34 0.56
N LEU A 44 4.44 -0.90 0.69
CA LEU A 44 4.02 0.09 1.67
C LEU A 44 3.26 -0.58 2.81
N ASN A 45 3.74 -0.40 4.03
CA ASN A 45 3.09 -0.92 5.23
C ASN A 45 1.76 -0.21 5.46
N ASN A 46 0.82 -0.90 6.09
CA ASN A 46 -0.46 -0.33 6.50
C ASN A 46 -0.30 0.95 7.36
N LYS A 47 0.69 0.98 8.27
CA LYS A 47 1.01 2.17 9.08
C LYS A 47 1.52 3.34 8.25
N GLN A 48 2.34 3.09 7.22
CA GLN A 48 2.83 4.12 6.29
C GLN A 48 1.69 4.71 5.46
N ILE A 49 0.79 3.87 4.95
CA ILE A 49 -0.38 4.30 4.19
C ILE A 49 -1.31 5.17 5.06
N GLU A 50 -1.51 4.78 6.32
CA GLU A 50 -2.34 5.56 7.25
C GLU A 50 -1.69 6.89 7.65
N LEU A 51 -0.37 6.90 7.83
CA LEU A 51 0.39 8.14 8.08
C LEU A 51 0.26 9.10 6.90
N LEU A 52 0.46 8.61 5.68
CA LEU A 52 0.29 9.38 4.45
C LEU A 52 -1.10 10.01 4.39
N ARG A 53 -2.15 9.23 4.63
CA ARG A 53 -3.53 9.70 4.67
C ARG A 53 -3.75 10.82 5.69
N LYS A 54 -3.25 10.65 6.91
CA LYS A 54 -3.39 11.64 7.99
C LYS A 54 -2.65 12.94 7.67
N THR A 55 -1.42 12.83 7.13
CA THR A 55 -0.60 13.98 6.77
C THR A 55 -1.26 14.80 5.67
N LEU A 56 -1.73 14.14 4.61
CA LEU A 56 -2.44 14.82 3.53
C LEU A 56 -3.70 15.52 4.00
N ARG A 57 -4.52 14.87 4.83
CA ARG A 57 -5.71 15.51 5.38
C ARG A 57 -5.39 16.79 6.17
N ARG A 58 -4.27 16.78 6.91
CA ARG A 58 -3.81 17.95 7.66
C ARG A 58 -3.31 19.05 6.73
N LEU A 59 -2.52 18.71 5.70
CA LEU A 59 -1.98 19.70 4.75
C LEU A 59 -3.07 20.33 3.90
N LEU A 60 -4.01 19.55 3.40
CA LEU A 60 -5.10 20.05 2.55
C LEU A 60 -6.14 20.89 3.28
N LYS A 61 -6.11 20.95 4.62
CA LYS A 61 -7.03 21.76 5.45
C LYS A 61 -8.49 21.73 4.99
N PHE A 62 -8.95 20.57 4.48
CA PHE A 62 -10.30 20.36 3.91
C PHE A 62 -10.60 21.06 2.57
N GLN A 63 -9.65 21.76 1.97
CA GLN A 63 -9.85 22.49 0.71
C GLN A 63 -9.72 21.60 -0.55
N GLY A 64 -9.24 20.39 -0.42
CA GLY A 64 -9.08 19.47 -1.54
C GLY A 64 -9.58 18.09 -1.24
N LYS A 65 -9.69 17.28 -2.29
CA LYS A 65 -9.99 15.86 -2.19
C LYS A 65 -8.77 15.04 -2.58
N PHE A 66 -8.58 13.91 -1.93
CA PHE A 66 -7.52 12.98 -2.29
C PHE A 66 -8.01 11.53 -2.29
N TRP A 67 -7.45 10.73 -3.17
CA TRP A 67 -7.73 9.30 -3.30
C TRP A 67 -6.45 8.50 -3.14
N LEU A 68 -6.52 7.48 -2.32
CA LEU A 68 -5.45 6.50 -2.16
C LEU A 68 -5.77 5.28 -3.01
N ASN A 69 -4.96 5.02 -4.02
CA ASN A 69 -5.12 3.90 -4.95
C ASN A 69 -4.43 2.61 -4.46
N ILE A 70 -3.86 2.65 -3.24
CA ILE A 70 -3.19 1.52 -2.62
C ILE A 70 -3.98 1.03 -1.42
N TYR A 71 -4.18 -0.29 -1.37
CA TYR A 71 -4.80 -0.97 -0.25
C TYR A 71 -3.88 -2.08 0.29
N PRO A 72 -3.71 -2.21 1.62
CA PRO A 72 -2.89 -3.26 2.22
C PRO A 72 -3.63 -4.61 2.21
N ASN A 73 -3.49 -5.35 1.11
CA ASN A 73 -4.17 -6.62 0.88
C ASN A 73 -3.28 -7.86 1.08
N LYS A 74 -1.98 -7.66 1.31
CA LYS A 74 -1.02 -8.73 1.52
C LYS A 74 -0.44 -8.66 2.92
N ASN A 75 -0.10 -9.82 3.49
CA ASN A 75 0.49 -9.89 4.83
C ASN A 75 1.93 -10.41 4.80
N ILE A 76 2.68 -10.01 5.81
CA ILE A 76 3.99 -10.58 6.15
C ILE A 76 3.86 -11.30 7.49
N THR A 77 4.36 -12.54 7.52
CA THR A 77 4.38 -13.36 8.72
C THR A 77 5.78 -13.39 9.31
N LYS A 78 5.87 -13.38 10.63
CA LYS A 78 7.13 -13.58 11.37
C LYS A 78 6.87 -14.56 12.51
N LYS A 79 7.81 -15.45 12.78
CA LYS A 79 7.82 -16.25 13.99
C LYS A 79 8.31 -15.40 15.16
N SER A 80 7.89 -15.74 16.38
CA SER A 80 8.37 -15.10 17.60
C SER A 80 9.87 -15.36 17.75
N GLU A 81 10.57 -14.48 18.45
CA GLU A 81 11.99 -14.66 18.77
C GLU A 81 12.17 -15.87 19.66
N GLY A 82 13.22 -16.63 19.44
CA GLY A 82 13.50 -17.86 20.19
C GLY A 82 12.76 -19.12 19.73
N VAL A 83 11.85 -19.04 18.76
CA VAL A 83 11.18 -20.22 18.22
C VAL A 83 12.11 -20.92 17.22
N ARG A 84 12.38 -22.21 17.45
CA ARG A 84 13.18 -23.06 16.55
C ARG A 84 12.51 -23.21 15.20
N MET A 85 13.28 -23.61 14.18
CA MET A 85 12.75 -23.97 12.85
C MET A 85 11.73 -25.10 12.93
N GLY A 86 10.75 -25.12 12.00
CA GLY A 86 9.67 -26.08 11.98
C GLY A 86 8.33 -25.52 12.49
N LYS A 87 7.33 -26.39 12.74
CA LYS A 87 5.97 -26.06 13.22
C LYS A 87 5.19 -25.05 12.35
N GLY A 88 5.44 -25.05 11.04
CA GLY A 88 4.66 -24.29 10.06
C GLY A 88 4.98 -22.79 9.99
N LYS A 89 4.12 -22.05 9.29
CA LYS A 89 4.26 -20.61 9.05
C LYS A 89 3.93 -19.78 10.28
N GLY A 90 4.72 -18.74 10.56
CA GLY A 90 4.51 -17.85 11.69
C GLY A 90 3.22 -17.00 11.59
N ASN A 91 2.92 -16.27 12.64
CA ASN A 91 1.76 -15.38 12.69
C ASN A 91 1.94 -14.13 11.82
N VAL A 92 0.82 -13.53 11.39
CA VAL A 92 0.81 -12.27 10.64
C VAL A 92 1.39 -11.16 11.50
N LYS A 93 2.45 -10.51 11.03
CA LYS A 93 3.10 -9.38 11.71
C LYS A 93 2.48 -8.04 11.28
N PHE A 94 2.33 -7.83 9.99
CA PHE A 94 1.69 -6.63 9.45
C PHE A 94 1.16 -6.87 8.03
N TRP A 95 0.29 -5.96 7.60
CA TRP A 95 -0.26 -5.92 6.26
C TRP A 95 0.45 -4.87 5.42
N TYR A 96 0.54 -5.09 4.11
CA TYR A 96 1.16 -4.16 3.17
C TYR A 96 0.44 -4.15 1.82
N GLY A 97 0.52 -3.00 1.15
CA GLY A 97 0.17 -2.85 -0.25
C GLY A 97 1.40 -2.99 -1.13
N SER A 98 1.32 -3.79 -2.19
CA SER A 98 2.39 -3.89 -3.18
C SER A 98 2.21 -2.86 -4.27
N VAL A 99 3.27 -2.12 -4.56
CA VAL A 99 3.34 -1.12 -5.61
C VAL A 99 4.25 -1.62 -6.71
N SER A 100 3.85 -1.45 -7.97
CA SER A 100 4.72 -1.68 -9.13
C SER A 100 5.20 -0.33 -9.66
N LYS A 101 6.29 -0.33 -10.44
CA LYS A 101 6.77 0.86 -11.14
C LYS A 101 5.65 1.44 -12.04
N GLY A 102 5.48 2.76 -12.06
CA GLY A 102 4.48 3.46 -12.87
C GLY A 102 3.06 3.46 -12.31
N VAL A 103 2.83 2.90 -11.12
CA VAL A 103 1.50 2.91 -10.50
C VAL A 103 1.25 4.21 -9.76
N VAL A 104 0.08 4.80 -9.97
CA VAL A 104 -0.40 5.96 -9.22
C VAL A 104 -0.75 5.52 -7.80
N ILE A 105 -0.02 6.07 -6.83
CA ILE A 105 -0.20 5.79 -5.40
C ILE A 105 -1.34 6.61 -4.84
N LEU A 106 -1.37 7.87 -5.24
CA LEU A 106 -2.22 8.91 -4.68
C LEU A 106 -2.59 9.90 -5.75
N GLU A 107 -3.82 10.38 -5.70
CA GLU A 107 -4.32 11.47 -6.53
C GLU A 107 -4.90 12.57 -5.64
N ILE A 108 -4.69 13.83 -6.03
CA ILE A 108 -5.17 15.02 -5.32
C ILE A 108 -5.85 15.93 -6.34
N THR A 109 -6.96 16.54 -5.96
CA THR A 109 -7.68 17.54 -6.76
C THR A 109 -8.24 18.65 -5.89
N GLY A 110 -8.51 19.79 -6.54
CA GLY A 110 -9.10 20.95 -5.90
C GLY A 110 -8.14 21.73 -5.01
N CYS A 111 -6.83 21.64 -5.24
CA CYS A 111 -5.83 22.47 -4.60
C CYS A 111 -5.30 23.51 -5.58
N SER A 112 -5.32 24.78 -5.19
CA SER A 112 -4.50 25.80 -5.81
C SER A 112 -3.09 25.75 -5.21
N TRP A 113 -2.09 25.86 -6.02
CA TRP A 113 -0.69 26.01 -5.61
C TRP A 113 -0.39 27.47 -5.26
#